data_7f3e62aacefc3235f36bd53988323335
#
_entry.id   7f3e62aacefc3235f36bd53988323335
#
_cell.length_a   1.000
_cell.length_b   1.000
_cell.length_c   1.000
_cell.angle_alpha   90.00
_cell.angle_beta   90.00
_cell.angle_gamma   90.00
#
_symmetry.space_group_name_H-M   'P 1'
#
loop_
_entity.id
_entity.type
_entity.pdbx_description
1 polymer ?
#
loop_
_entity_poly.entity_id
_entity_poly.type
_entity_poly.pdbx_seq_one_letter_code
_entity_poly.pdbx_strand_id
1 'polypeptide(L)'
;LEGFRDKEGIQIAVMYPDGGVSDIQYKQMATQAGSNVMVWAVKGNFDDCQTGAKNVFGDEAFAEKLMASNQVALSSANSINWGRVLPQIVYYISAYCDLVRDGALTMGDKVNFCVPTGNFGDILAAYYAKRMGLPVGKLICASNSNNVLTDFLRTGIYDRNRPFHTTVSP
;
A
#
# COMPACT_ATOMS: atom_id res chain seq x y z
N LEU A 1 -1.68 -12.16 0.70
CA LEU A 1 -1.85 -13.47 0.07
C LEU A 1 -2.43 -14.48 1.08
N GLU A 2 -1.75 -14.71 2.19
CA GLU A 2 -2.11 -15.74 3.17
C GLU A 2 -3.57 -15.64 3.67
N GLY A 3 -4.04 -14.43 3.97
CA GLY A 3 -5.40 -14.21 4.48
C GLY A 3 -6.53 -14.60 3.51
N PHE A 4 -6.21 -14.77 2.23
CA PHE A 4 -7.17 -15.16 1.19
C PHE A 4 -6.90 -16.55 0.62
N ARG A 5 -5.85 -17.22 1.11
CA ARG A 5 -5.49 -18.57 0.66
C ARG A 5 -6.68 -19.53 0.85
N ASP A 6 -6.99 -20.27 -0.21
CA ASP A 6 -8.05 -21.26 -0.26
C ASP A 6 -9.45 -20.75 0.15
N LYS A 7 -9.68 -19.42 0.01
CA LYS A 7 -11.02 -18.84 0.19
C LYS A 7 -11.83 -19.00 -1.08
N GLU A 8 -13.02 -19.59 -0.93
CA GLU A 8 -13.97 -19.75 -2.02
C GLU A 8 -14.39 -18.39 -2.60
N GLY A 9 -14.57 -18.32 -3.91
CA GLY A 9 -14.99 -17.11 -4.62
C GLY A 9 -13.92 -16.04 -4.80
N ILE A 10 -12.68 -16.28 -4.38
CA ILE A 10 -11.57 -15.33 -4.51
C ILE A 10 -10.42 -15.96 -5.28
N GLN A 11 -9.91 -15.25 -6.28
CA GLN A 11 -8.67 -15.54 -6.98
C GLN A 11 -7.67 -14.41 -6.74
N ILE A 12 -6.42 -14.73 -6.41
CA ILE A 12 -5.39 -13.72 -6.17
C ILE A 12 -4.25 -13.92 -7.17
N ALA A 13 -3.92 -12.84 -7.86
CA ALA A 13 -2.77 -12.74 -8.72
C ALA A 13 -1.82 -11.67 -8.18
N VAL A 14 -0.56 -12.02 -7.98
CA VAL A 14 0.50 -11.09 -7.56
C VAL A 14 1.56 -11.05 -8.64
N MET A 15 1.92 -9.85 -9.05
CA MET A 15 3.04 -9.60 -9.96
C MET A 15 4.14 -8.86 -9.21
N TYR A 16 5.38 -9.27 -9.42
CA TYR A 16 6.55 -8.60 -8.87
C TYR A 16 7.65 -8.48 -9.93
N PRO A 17 8.49 -7.44 -9.88
CA PRO A 17 9.61 -7.31 -10.82
C PRO A 17 10.69 -8.37 -10.52
N ASP A 18 11.06 -9.13 -11.55
CA ASP A 18 12.12 -10.15 -11.46
C ASP A 18 13.46 -9.49 -11.11
N GLY A 19 14.06 -9.91 -10.01
CA GLY A 19 15.26 -9.29 -9.46
C GLY A 19 15.06 -7.91 -8.82
N GLY A 20 13.83 -7.38 -8.78
CA GLY A 20 13.52 -6.05 -8.23
C GLY A 20 12.92 -6.05 -6.83
N VAL A 21 12.96 -7.18 -6.13
CA VAL A 21 12.48 -7.32 -4.74
C VAL A 21 13.57 -7.93 -3.87
N SER A 22 13.52 -7.71 -2.55
CA SER A 22 14.46 -8.35 -1.62
C SER A 22 14.23 -9.87 -1.55
N ASP A 23 15.25 -10.64 -1.15
CA ASP A 23 15.15 -12.11 -0.98
C ASP A 23 14.02 -12.50 -0.04
N ILE A 24 13.76 -11.70 0.98
CA ILE A 24 12.66 -11.94 1.94
C ILE A 24 11.32 -11.75 1.25
N GLN A 25 11.14 -10.65 0.53
CA GLN A 25 9.90 -10.37 -0.22
C GLN A 25 9.66 -11.43 -1.30
N TYR A 26 10.72 -11.82 -2.02
CA TYR A 26 10.65 -12.92 -3.00
C TYR A 26 10.14 -14.20 -2.34
N LYS A 27 10.76 -14.63 -1.24
CA LYS A 27 10.35 -15.83 -0.52
C LYS A 27 8.92 -15.75 0.00
N GLN A 28 8.50 -14.59 0.55
CA GLN A 28 7.13 -14.37 1.01
C GLN A 28 6.08 -14.55 -0.10
N MET A 29 6.42 -14.23 -1.34
CA MET A 29 5.53 -14.40 -2.50
C MET A 29 5.67 -15.80 -3.11
N ALA A 30 6.90 -16.22 -3.40
CA ALA A 30 7.18 -17.46 -4.13
C ALA A 30 6.83 -18.73 -3.35
N THR A 31 6.81 -18.68 -2.03
CA THR A 31 6.44 -19.83 -1.17
C THR A 31 4.95 -19.87 -0.80
N GLN A 32 4.16 -18.93 -1.31
CA GLN A 32 2.71 -18.98 -1.06
C GLN A 32 2.10 -20.20 -1.73
N ALA A 33 1.41 -20.99 -0.95
CA ALA A 33 0.60 -22.10 -1.41
C ALA A 33 -0.88 -21.68 -1.46
N GLY A 34 -1.68 -22.40 -2.23
CA GLY A 34 -3.12 -22.18 -2.34
C GLY A 34 -3.59 -22.42 -3.77
N SER A 35 -4.74 -23.06 -3.91
CA SER A 35 -5.33 -23.35 -5.22
C SER A 35 -5.80 -22.11 -5.98
N ASN A 36 -5.99 -21.01 -5.24
CA ASN A 36 -6.50 -19.73 -5.72
C ASN A 36 -5.45 -18.61 -5.74
N VAL A 37 -4.16 -18.93 -5.54
CA VAL A 37 -3.06 -17.96 -5.50
C VAL A 37 -2.15 -18.16 -6.69
N MET A 38 -1.88 -17.09 -7.42
CA MET A 38 -0.95 -17.05 -8.55
C MET A 38 0.11 -15.96 -8.31
N VAL A 39 1.38 -16.30 -8.55
CA VAL A 39 2.49 -15.36 -8.36
C VAL A 39 3.33 -15.36 -9.64
N TRP A 40 3.55 -14.19 -10.22
CA TRP A 40 4.30 -14.03 -11.46
C TRP A 40 5.48 -13.08 -11.31
N ALA A 41 6.65 -13.52 -11.74
CA ALA A 41 7.81 -12.67 -11.95
C ALA A 41 7.69 -11.98 -13.31
N VAL A 42 7.78 -10.67 -13.34
CA VAL A 42 7.67 -9.83 -14.54
C VAL A 42 9.06 -9.30 -14.89
N LYS A 43 9.48 -9.49 -16.14
CA LYS A 43 10.71 -8.86 -16.64
C LYS A 43 10.47 -7.36 -16.81
N GLY A 44 10.93 -6.57 -15.86
CA GLY A 44 10.73 -5.13 -15.78
C GLY A 44 10.94 -4.63 -14.36
N ASN A 45 10.52 -3.41 -14.10
CA ASN A 45 10.59 -2.78 -12.79
C ASN A 45 9.21 -2.75 -12.11
N PHE A 46 9.14 -2.15 -10.92
CA PHE A 46 7.89 -2.04 -10.16
C PHE A 46 6.82 -1.21 -10.91
N ASP A 47 7.24 -0.16 -11.61
CA ASP A 47 6.31 0.68 -12.38
C ASP A 47 5.72 -0.06 -13.59
N ASP A 48 6.48 -0.97 -14.20
CA ASP A 48 5.97 -1.85 -15.27
C ASP A 48 4.88 -2.78 -14.75
N CYS A 49 5.10 -3.40 -13.59
CA CYS A 49 4.10 -4.23 -12.93
C CYS A 49 2.84 -3.43 -12.60
N GLN A 50 3.00 -2.23 -12.05
CA GLN A 50 1.89 -1.36 -11.66
C GLN A 50 1.12 -0.85 -12.88
N THR A 51 1.81 -0.48 -13.94
CA THR A 51 1.21 -0.03 -15.20
C THR A 51 0.44 -1.16 -15.85
N GLY A 52 1.01 -2.36 -15.90
CA GLY A 52 0.32 -3.54 -16.40
C GLY A 52 -0.98 -3.82 -15.64
N ALA A 53 -0.94 -3.78 -14.31
CA ALA A 53 -2.13 -3.95 -13.49
C ALA A 53 -3.18 -2.86 -13.78
N LYS A 54 -2.78 -1.59 -13.85
CA LYS A 54 -3.69 -0.48 -14.17
C LYS A 54 -4.33 -0.62 -15.55
N ASN A 55 -3.58 -1.08 -16.53
CA ASN A 55 -4.11 -1.30 -17.89
C ASN A 55 -5.18 -2.39 -17.87
N VAL A 56 -4.97 -3.49 -17.14
CA VAL A 56 -5.97 -4.55 -16.97
C VAL A 56 -7.24 -4.02 -16.27
N PHE A 57 -7.10 -3.20 -15.26
CA PHE A 57 -8.24 -2.58 -14.57
C PHE A 57 -8.98 -1.55 -15.44
N GLY A 58 -8.28 -0.89 -16.37
CA GLY A 58 -8.85 0.08 -17.29
C GLY A 58 -9.48 -0.53 -18.55
N ASP A 59 -9.33 -1.83 -18.77
CA ASP A 59 -9.89 -2.53 -19.92
C ASP A 59 -11.31 -3.03 -19.62
N GLU A 60 -12.29 -2.18 -19.96
CA GLU A 60 -13.71 -2.48 -19.74
C GLU A 60 -14.16 -3.71 -20.54
N ALA A 61 -13.70 -3.89 -21.77
CA ALA A 61 -14.06 -5.03 -22.60
C ALA A 61 -13.55 -6.35 -22.01
N PHE A 62 -12.34 -6.33 -21.43
CA PHE A 62 -11.80 -7.47 -20.71
C PHE A 62 -12.59 -7.77 -19.43
N ALA A 63 -12.96 -6.75 -18.67
CA ALA A 63 -13.75 -6.89 -17.45
C ALA A 63 -15.15 -7.49 -17.75
N GLU A 64 -15.83 -6.99 -18.80
CA GLU A 64 -17.10 -7.54 -19.27
C GLU A 64 -16.99 -8.99 -19.69
N LYS A 65 -15.93 -9.34 -20.43
CA LYS A 65 -15.67 -10.73 -20.86
C LYS A 65 -15.44 -11.64 -19.65
N LEU A 66 -14.68 -11.22 -18.65
CA LEU A 66 -14.45 -11.99 -17.43
C LEU A 66 -15.76 -12.23 -16.67
N MET A 67 -16.58 -11.19 -16.56
CA MET A 67 -17.88 -11.31 -15.89
C MET A 67 -18.81 -12.25 -16.66
N ALA A 68 -18.90 -12.12 -17.97
CA ALA A 68 -19.79 -12.94 -18.79
C ALA A 68 -19.37 -14.41 -18.85
N SER A 69 -18.06 -14.70 -18.93
CA SER A 69 -17.56 -16.07 -19.12
C SER A 69 -17.27 -16.80 -17.82
N ASN A 70 -16.87 -16.07 -16.78
CA ASN A 70 -16.33 -16.65 -15.55
C ASN A 70 -17.04 -16.17 -14.27
N GLN A 71 -17.94 -15.19 -14.38
CA GLN A 71 -18.58 -14.50 -13.24
C GLN A 71 -17.54 -13.89 -12.27
N VAL A 72 -16.42 -13.38 -12.81
CA VAL A 72 -15.31 -12.80 -12.05
C VAL A 72 -15.30 -11.29 -12.23
N ALA A 73 -15.29 -10.57 -11.11
CA ALA A 73 -15.06 -9.13 -11.05
C ALA A 73 -13.62 -8.85 -10.63
N LEU A 74 -12.98 -7.88 -11.31
CA LEU A 74 -11.65 -7.42 -10.93
C LEU A 74 -11.71 -6.52 -9.70
N SER A 75 -10.78 -6.74 -8.77
CA SER A 75 -10.56 -5.87 -7.61
C SER A 75 -9.07 -5.73 -7.33
N SER A 76 -8.68 -4.63 -6.72
CA SER A 76 -7.30 -4.34 -6.37
C SER A 76 -7.09 -4.44 -4.86
N ALA A 77 -6.02 -5.09 -4.43
CA ALA A 77 -5.61 -5.17 -3.03
C ALA A 77 -4.48 -4.18 -2.66
N ASN A 78 -4.26 -3.16 -3.47
CA ASN A 78 -3.25 -2.13 -3.21
C ASN A 78 -3.81 -0.92 -2.42
N SER A 79 -2.97 0.09 -2.17
CA SER A 79 -3.31 1.26 -1.35
C SER A 79 -4.40 2.18 -1.93
N ILE A 80 -4.81 2.01 -3.19
CA ILE A 80 -5.95 2.74 -3.76
C ILE A 80 -7.30 2.12 -3.38
N ASN A 81 -7.29 0.89 -2.90
CA ASN A 81 -8.51 0.23 -2.42
C ASN A 81 -8.84 0.70 -1.01
N TRP A 82 -10.04 1.26 -0.83
CA TRP A 82 -10.52 1.71 0.48
C TRP A 82 -10.50 0.61 1.53
N GLY A 83 -10.82 -0.64 1.16
CA GLY A 83 -10.72 -1.80 2.03
C GLY A 83 -9.30 -2.06 2.57
N ARG A 84 -8.27 -1.47 1.95
CA ARG A 84 -6.88 -1.50 2.42
C ARG A 84 -6.55 -0.33 3.36
N VAL A 85 -7.11 0.85 3.09
CA VAL A 85 -6.86 2.06 3.89
C VAL A 85 -7.66 2.05 5.18
N LEU A 86 -8.92 1.63 5.12
CA LEU A 86 -9.85 1.65 6.26
C LEU A 86 -9.30 0.91 7.51
N PRO A 87 -8.79 -0.32 7.43
CA PRO A 87 -8.25 -1.00 8.61
C PRO A 87 -7.01 -0.31 9.19
N GLN A 88 -6.25 0.42 8.38
CA GLN A 88 -5.05 1.12 8.83
C GLN A 88 -5.39 2.33 9.72
N ILE A 89 -6.59 2.90 9.60
CA ILE A 89 -7.07 3.96 10.51
C ILE A 89 -7.06 3.46 11.97
N VAL A 90 -7.39 2.19 12.17
CA VAL A 90 -7.42 1.57 13.50
C VAL A 90 -6.06 1.61 14.19
N TYR A 91 -4.95 1.49 13.45
CA TYR A 91 -3.60 1.52 14.02
C TYR A 91 -3.33 2.81 14.79
N TYR A 92 -3.73 3.95 14.23
CA TYR A 92 -3.52 5.27 14.82
C TYR A 92 -4.40 5.49 16.04
N ILE A 93 -5.66 5.05 15.98
CA ILE A 93 -6.59 5.13 17.10
C ILE A 93 -6.11 4.22 18.24
N SER A 94 -5.74 2.97 17.93
CA SER A 94 -5.24 2.02 18.91
C SER A 94 -3.96 2.53 19.60
N ALA A 95 -2.97 2.98 18.80
CA ALA A 95 -1.73 3.52 19.35
C ALA A 95 -1.97 4.73 20.26
N TYR A 96 -2.88 5.61 19.91
CA TYR A 96 -3.26 6.74 20.76
C TYR A 96 -3.90 6.27 22.07
N CYS A 97 -4.85 5.34 21.99
CA CYS A 97 -5.50 4.78 23.19
C CYS A 97 -4.51 4.07 24.10
N ASP A 98 -3.54 3.35 23.52
CA ASP A 98 -2.48 2.70 24.30
C ASP A 98 -1.62 3.71 25.06
N LEU A 99 -1.21 4.81 24.42
CA LEU A 99 -0.45 5.88 25.05
C LEU A 99 -1.22 6.55 26.21
N VAL A 100 -2.52 6.73 26.04
CA VAL A 100 -3.39 7.28 27.09
C VAL A 100 -3.56 6.27 28.24
N ARG A 101 -3.82 5.01 27.92
CA ARG A 101 -3.94 3.92 28.93
C ARG A 101 -2.67 3.78 29.75
N ASP A 102 -1.51 3.86 29.11
CA ASP A 102 -0.21 3.70 29.75
C ASP A 102 0.26 4.97 30.48
N GLY A 103 -0.54 6.03 30.47
CA GLY A 103 -0.27 7.30 31.17
C GLY A 103 0.79 8.19 30.49
N ALA A 104 1.19 7.85 29.27
CA ALA A 104 2.15 8.66 28.49
C ALA A 104 1.50 9.94 27.92
N LEU A 105 0.18 9.95 27.75
CA LEU A 105 -0.63 11.08 27.31
C LEU A 105 -1.89 11.20 28.16
N THR A 106 -2.40 12.42 28.30
CA THR A 106 -3.75 12.68 28.78
C THR A 106 -4.72 12.70 27.58
N MET A 107 -5.96 12.21 27.77
CA MET A 107 -6.97 12.24 26.73
C MET A 107 -7.14 13.66 26.19
N GLY A 108 -7.00 13.84 24.89
CA GLY A 108 -7.06 15.12 24.20
C GLY A 108 -5.70 15.74 23.88
N ASP A 109 -4.60 15.25 24.48
CA ASP A 109 -3.25 15.69 24.13
C ASP A 109 -2.92 15.32 22.69
N LYS A 110 -2.22 16.22 22.00
CA LYS A 110 -1.84 16.01 20.60
C LYS A 110 -0.62 15.09 20.48
N VAL A 111 -0.72 14.10 19.63
CA VAL A 111 0.39 13.20 19.24
C VAL A 111 0.84 13.45 17.82
N ASN A 112 2.14 13.33 17.57
CA ASN A 112 2.70 13.37 16.22
C ASN A 112 2.98 11.95 15.75
N PHE A 113 2.64 11.65 14.50
CA PHE A 113 2.96 10.37 13.87
C PHE A 113 4.02 10.55 12.80
N CYS A 114 5.08 9.75 12.87
CA CYS A 114 6.10 9.64 11.84
C CYS A 114 5.86 8.35 11.05
N VAL A 115 5.58 8.48 9.77
CA VAL A 115 5.15 7.39 8.90
C VAL A 115 6.06 7.32 7.69
N PRO A 116 6.58 6.13 7.32
CA PRO A 116 7.32 5.95 6.08
C PRO A 116 6.48 6.32 4.86
N THR A 117 7.10 6.89 3.83
CA THR A 117 6.43 7.29 2.59
C THR A 117 5.61 6.15 1.98
N GLY A 118 6.24 5.00 1.74
CA GLY A 118 5.61 3.86 1.07
C GLY A 118 4.78 4.29 -0.13
N ASN A 119 3.63 3.66 -0.30
CA ASN A 119 2.62 4.05 -1.30
C ASN A 119 1.65 5.14 -0.81
N PHE A 120 1.98 5.84 0.25
CA PHE A 120 1.22 6.92 0.88
C PHE A 120 -0.12 6.49 1.52
N GLY A 121 -0.49 5.21 1.45
CA GLY A 121 -1.76 4.71 2.00
C GLY A 121 -1.82 4.76 3.52
N ASP A 122 -0.71 4.48 4.18
CA ASP A 122 -0.63 4.45 5.65
C ASP A 122 -0.76 5.87 6.24
N ILE A 123 0.00 6.84 5.74
CA ILE A 123 -0.12 8.23 6.21
C ILE A 123 -1.47 8.86 5.84
N LEU A 124 -2.09 8.41 4.74
CA LEU A 124 -3.46 8.79 4.38
C LEU A 124 -4.46 8.28 5.42
N ALA A 125 -4.28 7.07 5.92
CA ALA A 125 -5.10 6.54 7.01
C ALA A 125 -4.95 7.37 8.30
N ALA A 126 -3.74 7.83 8.63
CA ALA A 126 -3.49 8.77 9.72
C ALA A 126 -4.23 10.10 9.51
N TYR A 127 -4.24 10.60 8.28
CA TYR A 127 -4.99 11.82 7.95
C TYR A 127 -6.50 11.62 8.15
N TYR A 128 -7.04 10.47 7.77
CA TYR A 128 -8.45 10.16 8.04
C TYR A 128 -8.72 10.04 9.55
N ALA A 129 -7.86 9.37 10.31
CA ALA A 129 -7.98 9.34 11.78
C ALA A 129 -8.05 10.75 12.38
N LYS A 130 -7.18 11.66 11.91
CA LYS A 130 -7.22 13.09 12.30
C LYS A 130 -8.55 13.75 11.93
N ARG A 131 -9.07 13.50 10.73
CA ARG A 131 -10.36 14.06 10.27
C ARG A 131 -11.55 13.48 11.07
N MET A 132 -11.41 12.28 11.59
CA MET A 132 -12.40 11.64 12.48
C MET A 132 -12.36 12.16 13.92
N GLY A 133 -11.40 13.02 14.24
CA GLY A 133 -11.30 13.67 15.56
C GLY A 133 -10.16 13.17 16.45
N LEU A 134 -9.31 12.23 15.96
CA LEU A 134 -8.12 11.85 16.72
C LEU A 134 -7.21 13.07 16.92
N PRO A 135 -6.70 13.34 18.16
CA PRO A 135 -5.87 14.51 18.44
C PRO A 135 -4.47 14.39 17.81
N VAL A 136 -4.40 14.48 16.50
CA VAL A 136 -3.14 14.42 15.74
C VAL A 136 -2.58 15.81 15.56
N GLY A 137 -1.37 16.02 15.99
CA GLY A 137 -0.59 17.23 15.77
C GLY A 137 -0.04 17.25 14.34
N LYS A 138 1.18 16.76 14.16
CA LYS A 138 1.87 16.68 12.86
C LYS A 138 1.84 15.25 12.32
N LEU A 139 1.65 15.13 11.02
CA LEU A 139 1.97 13.92 10.26
C LEU A 139 3.33 14.16 9.59
N ILE A 140 4.29 13.34 9.92
CA ILE A 140 5.67 13.45 9.43
C ILE A 140 5.88 12.30 8.45
N CYS A 141 6.04 12.64 7.18
CA CYS A 141 6.35 11.66 6.14
C CYS A 141 7.86 11.44 6.09
N ALA A 142 8.32 10.28 6.53
CA ALA A 142 9.72 9.90 6.46
C ALA A 142 10.04 9.30 5.10
N SER A 143 11.06 9.82 4.41
CA SER A 143 11.52 9.30 3.13
C SER A 143 13.00 8.89 3.20
N ASN A 144 13.36 7.94 2.35
CA ASN A 144 14.75 7.59 2.08
C ASN A 144 15.37 8.54 1.03
N SER A 145 16.45 8.10 0.37
CA SER A 145 17.13 8.91 -0.68
C SER A 145 16.23 9.18 -1.90
N ASN A 146 15.15 8.42 -2.10
CA ASN A 146 14.13 8.66 -3.12
C ASN A 146 13.09 9.67 -2.59
N ASN A 147 13.52 10.91 -2.38
CA ASN A 147 12.82 11.93 -1.60
C ASN A 147 12.03 12.95 -2.43
N VAL A 148 11.51 12.58 -3.59
CA VAL A 148 10.76 13.47 -4.49
C VAL A 148 9.64 14.24 -3.78
N LEU A 149 8.95 13.61 -2.83
CA LEU A 149 7.87 14.27 -2.06
C LEU A 149 8.40 15.34 -1.11
N THR A 150 9.59 15.15 -0.54
CA THR A 150 10.23 16.18 0.29
C THR A 150 10.48 17.45 -0.50
N ASP A 151 11.03 17.30 -1.71
CA ASP A 151 11.29 18.44 -2.58
C ASP A 151 10.00 19.05 -3.13
N PHE A 152 9.02 18.22 -3.46
CA PHE A 152 7.68 18.70 -3.84
C PHE A 152 7.03 19.54 -2.75
N LEU A 153 7.08 19.11 -1.50
CA LEU A 153 6.54 19.89 -0.37
C LEU A 153 7.26 21.21 -0.14
N ARG A 154 8.56 21.28 -0.48
CA ARG A 154 9.36 22.52 -0.36
C ARG A 154 9.15 23.47 -1.51
N THR A 155 9.03 22.95 -2.73
CA THR A 155 9.08 23.74 -3.97
C THR A 155 7.76 23.85 -4.69
N GLY A 156 6.81 22.97 -4.42
CA GLY A 156 5.56 22.80 -5.18
C GLY A 156 5.74 22.12 -6.54
N ILE A 157 6.97 21.67 -6.87
CA ILE A 157 7.29 21.06 -8.16
C ILE A 157 7.50 19.56 -7.97
N TYR A 158 6.70 18.75 -8.64
CA TYR A 158 6.87 17.30 -8.67
C TYR A 158 7.79 16.94 -9.85
N ASP A 159 9.10 16.83 -9.59
CA ASP A 159 10.08 16.45 -10.61
C ASP A 159 10.12 14.93 -10.79
N ARG A 160 9.79 14.48 -11.98
CA ARG A 160 9.79 13.05 -12.39
C ARG A 160 11.13 12.60 -12.96
N ASN A 161 12.01 13.53 -13.36
CA ASN A 161 13.30 13.25 -13.96
C ASN A 161 14.41 13.17 -12.91
N ARG A 162 14.32 12.16 -12.05
CA ARG A 162 15.27 11.97 -10.94
C ARG A 162 15.95 10.62 -11.02
N PRO A 163 17.21 10.52 -10.59
CA PRO A 163 17.85 9.21 -10.47
C PRO A 163 17.12 8.37 -9.40
N PHE A 164 16.92 7.11 -9.70
CA PHE A 164 16.45 6.15 -8.71
C PHE A 164 17.63 5.64 -7.89
N HIS A 165 17.54 5.72 -6.58
CA HIS A 165 18.54 5.23 -5.64
C HIS A 165 18.10 3.86 -5.10
N THR A 166 18.96 2.86 -5.25
CA THR A 166 18.74 1.55 -4.63
C THR A 166 18.85 1.68 -3.11
N THR A 167 17.80 1.30 -2.42
CA THR A 167 17.72 1.35 -0.95
C THR A 167 17.15 0.03 -0.43
N VAL A 168 17.22 -0.21 0.88
CA VAL A 168 16.63 -1.40 1.52
C VAL A 168 15.10 -1.39 1.50
N SER A 169 14.50 -0.24 1.21
CA SER A 169 13.06 -0.04 1.07
C SER A 169 12.81 0.85 -0.16
N PRO A 170 12.59 0.24 -1.32
CA PRO A 170 12.36 0.97 -2.57
C PRO A 170 11.08 1.79 -2.55
#